data_0cb009d348dd85189d9d29213ebf967b
#
_entry.id   0cb009d348dd85189d9d29213ebf967b
#
_cell.length_a   1.000
_cell.length_b   1.000
_cell.length_c   1.000
_cell.angle_alpha   90.00
_cell.angle_beta   90.00
_cell.angle_gamma   90.00
#
_symmetry.space_group_name_H-M   'P 1'
#
loop_
_entity.id
_entity.type
_entity.pdbx_description
1 polymer ?
#
loop_
_entity_poly.entity_id
_entity_poly.type
_entity_poly.pdbx_seq_one_letter_code
_entity_poly.pdbx_strand_id
1 'polypeptide(L)'
;VDRAGLEWLLQEALRAGQAARLKLPGLSPERQEVLPGGLAILLEVFDRLGIETMRVADGALREGLLYDLLGRLTDEDARVRSVRAMEGRFHVDTAQADRIEATALAFLRQVRDDWGLDDPLAEPMLGWAARLHEVGLDIAHSQYQRHGAYLLQHADLPGFPSHEQQLLAAIVGGHRRKLLLTALDDLMPPWHLKALYLIVL
;
A
#
# COMPACT_ATOMS: atom_id res chain seq x y z
N VAL A 1 -16.05 0.33 3.61
CA VAL A 1 -17.26 0.07 4.42
C VAL A 1 -17.52 1.31 5.25
N ASP A 2 -18.72 1.81 5.22
CA ASP A 2 -19.19 2.92 6.03
C ASP A 2 -20.37 2.49 6.93
N ARG A 3 -20.77 3.36 7.82
CA ARG A 3 -21.87 3.08 8.75
C ARG A 3 -23.17 2.75 8.03
N ALA A 4 -23.51 3.48 6.94
CA ALA A 4 -24.73 3.26 6.20
C ALA A 4 -24.79 1.87 5.57
N GLY A 5 -23.67 1.38 5.04
CA GLY A 5 -23.55 0.02 4.54
C GLY A 5 -23.72 -1.05 5.62
N LEU A 6 -23.20 -0.81 6.84
CA LEU A 6 -23.41 -1.72 7.97
C LEU A 6 -24.86 -1.74 8.45
N GLU A 7 -25.52 -0.58 8.50
CA GLU A 7 -26.94 -0.49 8.84
C GLU A 7 -27.82 -1.20 7.82
N TRP A 8 -27.50 -1.04 6.53
CA TRP A 8 -28.18 -1.79 5.47
C TRP A 8 -28.04 -3.30 5.64
N LEU A 9 -26.83 -3.78 5.92
CA LEU A 9 -26.58 -5.20 6.19
C LEU A 9 -27.38 -5.70 7.41
N LEU A 10 -27.48 -4.89 8.46
CA LEU A 10 -28.27 -5.22 9.63
C LEU A 10 -29.75 -5.37 9.29
N GLN A 11 -30.29 -4.46 8.51
CA GLN A 11 -31.71 -4.53 8.06
C GLN A 11 -31.95 -5.78 7.22
N GLU A 12 -31.04 -6.15 6.32
CA GLU A 12 -31.16 -7.39 5.54
C GLU A 12 -31.09 -8.65 6.43
N ALA A 13 -30.22 -8.64 7.44
CA ALA A 13 -30.16 -9.74 8.40
C ALA A 13 -31.45 -9.89 9.23
N LEU A 14 -32.02 -8.75 9.66
CA LEU A 14 -33.31 -8.72 10.38
C LEU A 14 -34.47 -9.18 9.50
N ARG A 15 -34.53 -8.76 8.22
CA ARG A 15 -35.54 -9.20 7.25
C ARG A 15 -35.47 -10.70 6.97
N ALA A 16 -34.27 -11.27 6.90
CA ALA A 16 -34.10 -12.70 6.71
C ALA A 16 -34.64 -13.53 7.90
N GLY A 17 -34.63 -12.95 9.09
CA GLY A 17 -35.14 -13.56 10.34
C GLY A 17 -34.34 -14.76 10.85
N GLN A 18 -33.61 -15.43 9.97
CA GLN A 18 -32.72 -16.55 10.29
C GLN A 18 -31.41 -16.39 9.48
N ALA A 19 -30.27 -16.61 10.12
CA ALA A 19 -28.95 -16.45 9.49
C ALA A 19 -28.82 -17.34 8.23
N ALA A 20 -29.30 -18.56 8.27
CA ALA A 20 -29.27 -19.48 7.14
C ALA A 20 -30.08 -19.03 5.90
N ARG A 21 -30.97 -18.06 6.05
CA ARG A 21 -31.76 -17.49 4.95
C ARG A 21 -31.14 -16.24 4.36
N LEU A 22 -30.10 -15.72 4.97
CA LEU A 22 -29.43 -14.48 4.52
C LEU A 22 -28.61 -14.76 3.25
N LYS A 23 -29.06 -14.24 2.12
CA LYS A 23 -28.39 -14.39 0.83
C LYS A 23 -27.79 -13.05 0.41
N LEU A 24 -26.48 -12.92 0.56
CA LEU A 24 -25.72 -11.72 0.14
C LEU A 24 -24.64 -12.13 -0.85
N PRO A 25 -24.37 -11.32 -1.87
CA PRO A 25 -23.25 -11.57 -2.77
C PRO A 25 -21.92 -11.68 -1.98
N GLY A 26 -21.15 -12.72 -2.23
CA GLY A 26 -19.87 -12.96 -1.55
C GLY A 26 -19.95 -13.57 -0.13
N LEU A 27 -21.15 -13.81 0.40
CA LEU A 27 -21.33 -14.46 1.70
C LEU A 27 -21.37 -15.97 1.53
N SER A 28 -20.33 -16.66 2.06
CA SER A 28 -20.32 -18.13 2.08
C SER A 28 -21.28 -18.70 3.13
N PRO A 29 -21.81 -19.93 2.93
CA PRO A 29 -22.71 -20.58 3.89
C PRO A 29 -22.14 -20.68 5.31
N GLU A 30 -20.85 -20.92 5.43
CA GLU A 30 -20.14 -21.03 6.71
C GLU A 30 -20.11 -19.69 7.48
N ARG A 31 -20.11 -18.57 6.75
CA ARG A 31 -20.12 -17.24 7.34
C ARG A 31 -21.50 -16.69 7.65
N GLN A 32 -22.56 -17.27 7.09
CA GLN A 32 -23.92 -16.81 7.31
C GLN A 32 -24.29 -16.82 8.80
N GLU A 33 -23.92 -17.87 9.53
CA GLU A 33 -24.28 -18.02 10.95
C GLU A 33 -23.57 -17.02 11.86
N VAL A 34 -22.34 -16.64 11.54
CA VAL A 34 -21.52 -15.75 12.37
C VAL A 34 -21.67 -14.27 11.98
N LEU A 35 -22.19 -13.97 10.79
CA LEU A 35 -22.30 -12.60 10.30
C LEU A 35 -23.12 -11.68 11.20
N PRO A 36 -24.30 -12.05 11.73
CA PRO A 36 -25.09 -11.15 12.56
C PRO A 36 -24.35 -10.71 13.83
N GLY A 37 -23.64 -11.64 14.48
CA GLY A 37 -22.84 -11.33 15.68
C GLY A 37 -21.66 -10.41 15.34
N GLY A 38 -20.91 -10.71 14.26
CA GLY A 38 -19.83 -9.87 13.80
C GLY A 38 -20.28 -8.47 13.39
N LEU A 39 -21.45 -8.37 12.75
CA LEU A 39 -22.04 -7.09 12.34
C LEU A 39 -22.43 -6.23 13.55
N ALA A 40 -23.03 -6.83 14.59
CA ALA A 40 -23.38 -6.12 15.81
C ALA A 40 -22.15 -5.55 16.53
N ILE A 41 -21.07 -6.33 16.61
CA ILE A 41 -19.78 -5.88 17.18
C ILE A 41 -19.21 -4.74 16.35
N LEU A 42 -19.22 -4.87 15.03
CA LEU A 42 -18.63 -3.87 14.14
C LEU A 42 -19.40 -2.53 14.18
N LEU A 43 -20.73 -2.56 14.25
CA LEU A 43 -21.55 -1.37 14.44
C LEU A 43 -21.22 -0.65 15.76
N GLU A 44 -21.10 -1.40 16.85
CA GLU A 44 -20.74 -0.81 18.15
C GLU A 44 -19.33 -0.20 18.13
N VAL A 45 -18.37 -0.82 17.42
CA VAL A 45 -17.03 -0.27 17.21
C VAL A 45 -17.08 1.04 16.44
N PHE A 46 -17.87 1.12 15.36
CA PHE A 46 -18.07 2.36 14.59
C PHE A 46 -18.63 3.48 15.48
N ASP A 47 -19.63 3.16 16.29
CA ASP A 47 -20.29 4.14 17.15
C ASP A 47 -19.39 4.63 18.28
N ARG A 48 -18.70 3.71 18.97
CA ARG A 48 -17.83 4.05 20.11
C ARG A 48 -16.59 4.81 19.73
N LEU A 49 -16.01 4.50 18.56
CA LEU A 49 -14.77 5.11 18.10
C LEU A 49 -15.01 6.27 17.11
N GLY A 50 -16.25 6.56 16.75
CA GLY A 50 -16.58 7.63 15.79
C GLY A 50 -16.03 7.38 14.41
N ILE A 51 -15.98 6.11 13.97
CA ILE A 51 -15.41 5.73 12.67
C ILE A 51 -16.38 6.12 11.56
N GLU A 52 -15.95 6.91 10.59
CA GLU A 52 -16.73 7.26 9.41
C GLU A 52 -16.62 6.19 8.32
N THR A 53 -15.39 5.73 8.06
CA THR A 53 -15.13 4.70 7.04
C THR A 53 -14.07 3.70 7.52
N MET A 54 -14.21 2.45 7.10
CA MET A 54 -13.24 1.37 7.32
C MET A 54 -12.90 0.70 6.00
N ARG A 55 -11.64 0.46 5.75
CA ARG A 55 -11.14 -0.30 4.59
C ARG A 55 -10.73 -1.69 5.02
N VAL A 56 -10.91 -2.65 4.13
CA VAL A 56 -10.39 -4.02 4.34
C VAL A 56 -8.88 -3.97 4.12
N ALA A 57 -8.13 -4.51 5.08
CA ALA A 57 -6.70 -4.72 4.93
C ALA A 57 -6.46 -6.11 4.29
N ASP A 58 -5.47 -6.18 3.41
CA ASP A 58 -5.05 -7.47 2.81
C ASP A 58 -4.18 -8.30 3.76
N GLY A 59 -3.56 -7.64 4.76
CA GLY A 59 -2.81 -8.29 5.83
C GLY A 59 -3.70 -8.69 7.00
N ALA A 60 -3.44 -9.85 7.59
CA ALA A 60 -4.09 -10.35 8.79
C ALA A 60 -3.15 -10.27 10.01
N LEU A 61 -3.70 -10.52 11.20
CA LEU A 61 -2.94 -10.52 12.46
C LEU A 61 -1.69 -11.43 12.39
N ARG A 62 -1.82 -12.55 11.70
CA ARG A 62 -0.72 -13.53 11.54
C ARG A 62 0.48 -12.93 10.80
N GLU A 63 0.23 -12.25 9.70
CA GLU A 63 1.26 -11.58 8.91
C GLU A 63 1.91 -10.46 9.72
N GLY A 64 1.10 -9.64 10.41
CA GLY A 64 1.59 -8.57 11.29
C GLY A 64 2.48 -9.10 12.41
N LEU A 65 2.07 -10.20 13.07
CA LEU A 65 2.85 -10.82 14.13
C LEU A 65 4.18 -11.40 13.63
N LEU A 66 4.18 -12.03 12.45
CA LEU A 66 5.42 -12.55 11.84
C LEU A 66 6.40 -11.41 11.54
N TYR A 67 5.91 -10.28 11.02
CA TYR A 67 6.76 -9.13 10.72
C TYR A 67 7.28 -8.44 11.99
N ASP A 68 6.46 -8.31 13.02
CA ASP A 68 6.87 -7.78 14.32
C ASP A 68 7.97 -8.65 14.95
N LEU A 69 7.80 -9.98 14.94
CA LEU A 69 8.79 -10.92 15.44
C LEU A 69 10.10 -10.84 14.64
N LEU A 70 10.04 -10.78 13.31
CA LEU A 70 11.22 -10.63 12.46
C LEU A 70 11.92 -9.30 12.72
N GLY A 71 11.17 -8.20 12.84
CA GLY A 71 11.71 -6.88 13.15
C GLY A 71 12.46 -6.87 14.50
N ARG A 72 11.89 -7.48 15.52
CA ARG A 72 12.53 -7.59 16.85
C ARG A 72 13.80 -8.46 16.86
N LEU A 73 13.86 -9.47 15.99
CA LEU A 73 15.01 -10.37 15.91
C LEU A 73 16.19 -9.78 15.12
N THR A 74 15.90 -8.91 14.16
CA THR A 74 16.91 -8.40 13.22
C THR A 74 17.24 -6.92 13.36
N ASP A 75 16.46 -6.19 14.19
CA ASP A 75 16.55 -4.72 14.35
C ASP A 75 16.55 -3.95 13.00
N GLU A 76 15.97 -4.56 11.97
CA GLU A 76 15.88 -4.02 10.61
C GLU A 76 14.44 -4.06 10.09
N ASP A 77 13.99 -2.97 9.49
CA ASP A 77 12.65 -2.89 8.86
C ASP A 77 12.53 -3.95 7.76
N ALA A 78 11.48 -4.77 7.82
CA ALA A 78 11.22 -5.80 6.83
C ALA A 78 11.13 -5.26 5.40
N ARG A 79 10.72 -4.00 5.23
CA ARG A 79 10.65 -3.31 3.93
C ARG A 79 12.04 -3.07 3.35
N VAL A 80 13.01 -2.68 4.18
CA VAL A 80 14.41 -2.51 3.76
C VAL A 80 14.98 -3.83 3.24
N ARG A 81 14.68 -4.95 3.92
CA ARG A 81 15.11 -6.29 3.44
C ARG A 81 14.47 -6.64 2.10
N SER A 82 13.18 -6.34 1.93
CA SER A 82 12.48 -6.58 0.66
C SER A 82 13.06 -5.75 -0.48
N VAL A 83 13.40 -4.48 -0.23
CA VAL A 83 14.08 -3.63 -1.21
C VAL A 83 15.42 -4.21 -1.63
N ARG A 84 16.26 -4.60 -0.67
CA ARG A 84 17.57 -5.23 -0.94
C ARG A 84 17.44 -6.55 -1.69
N ALA A 85 16.42 -7.35 -1.35
CA ALA A 85 16.13 -8.59 -2.06
C ALA A 85 15.76 -8.34 -3.52
N MET A 86 14.97 -7.29 -3.79
CA MET A 86 14.61 -6.87 -5.15
C MET A 86 15.82 -6.34 -5.92
N GLU A 87 16.67 -5.51 -5.29
CA GLU A 87 17.93 -5.05 -5.89
C GLU A 87 18.80 -6.23 -6.36
N GLY A 88 19.02 -7.21 -5.49
CA GLY A 88 19.80 -8.38 -5.82
C GLY A 88 19.16 -9.27 -6.87
N ARG A 89 17.83 -9.48 -6.80
CA ARG A 89 17.08 -10.31 -7.73
C ARG A 89 17.07 -9.76 -9.16
N PHE A 90 16.99 -8.44 -9.32
CA PHE A 90 16.88 -7.75 -10.60
C PHE A 90 18.16 -6.99 -10.96
N HIS A 91 19.31 -7.39 -10.43
CA HIS A 91 20.65 -6.90 -10.78
C HIS A 91 20.76 -5.38 -10.85
N VAL A 92 20.12 -4.67 -9.91
CA VAL A 92 20.14 -3.20 -9.86
C VAL A 92 21.57 -2.71 -9.65
N ASP A 93 22.00 -1.69 -10.39
CA ASP A 93 23.22 -0.96 -10.12
C ASP A 93 23.09 -0.18 -8.80
N THR A 94 23.56 -0.79 -7.70
CA THR A 94 23.45 -0.21 -6.36
C THR A 94 24.18 1.12 -6.24
N ALA A 95 25.29 1.33 -6.97
CA ALA A 95 26.00 2.59 -6.96
C ALA A 95 25.21 3.71 -7.64
N GLN A 96 24.47 3.39 -8.72
CA GLN A 96 23.52 4.31 -9.32
C GLN A 96 22.32 4.55 -8.40
N ALA A 97 21.76 3.50 -7.80
CA ALA A 97 20.66 3.57 -6.86
C ALA A 97 20.98 4.50 -5.68
N ASP A 98 22.17 4.38 -5.09
CA ASP A 98 22.65 5.24 -4.00
C ASP A 98 22.72 6.72 -4.41
N ARG A 99 23.19 7.02 -5.63
CA ARG A 99 23.25 8.40 -6.15
C ARG A 99 21.85 8.99 -6.35
N ILE A 100 20.93 8.21 -6.93
CA ILE A 100 19.55 8.66 -7.16
C ILE A 100 18.83 8.85 -5.83
N GLU A 101 18.96 7.93 -4.89
CA GLU A 101 18.39 8.06 -3.54
C GLU A 101 18.89 9.34 -2.85
N ALA A 102 20.21 9.55 -2.82
CA ALA A 102 20.79 10.75 -2.21
C ALA A 102 20.27 12.04 -2.83
N THR A 103 20.11 12.07 -4.16
CA THR A 103 19.59 13.22 -4.91
C THR A 103 18.12 13.46 -4.60
N ALA A 104 17.29 12.41 -4.67
CA ALA A 104 15.87 12.48 -4.38
C ALA A 104 15.60 12.96 -2.94
N LEU A 105 16.33 12.43 -1.97
CA LEU A 105 16.20 12.86 -0.57
C LEU A 105 16.72 14.30 -0.35
N ALA A 106 17.70 14.75 -1.11
CA ALA A 106 18.14 16.15 -1.06
C ALA A 106 17.06 17.11 -1.59
N PHE A 107 16.35 16.72 -2.66
CA PHE A 107 15.21 17.50 -3.15
C PHE A 107 14.03 17.47 -2.18
N LEU A 108 13.71 16.30 -1.61
CA LEU A 108 12.66 16.20 -0.60
C LEU A 108 12.87 17.19 0.55
N ARG A 109 14.09 17.25 1.08
CA ARG A 109 14.43 18.20 2.17
C ARG A 109 14.21 19.65 1.80
N GLN A 110 14.40 20.03 0.54
CA GLN A 110 14.20 21.41 0.06
C GLN A 110 12.73 21.80 -0.05
N VAL A 111 11.85 20.84 -0.36
CA VAL A 111 10.43 21.12 -0.66
C VAL A 111 9.49 20.60 0.43
N ARG A 112 10.01 19.93 1.45
CA ARG A 112 9.23 19.23 2.47
C ARG A 112 8.16 20.12 3.11
N ASP A 113 8.58 21.28 3.60
CA ASP A 113 7.70 22.22 4.31
C ASP A 113 6.70 22.87 3.34
N ASP A 114 7.18 23.34 2.19
CA ASP A 114 6.36 24.00 1.18
C ASP A 114 5.29 23.10 0.59
N TRP A 115 5.59 21.79 0.51
CA TRP A 115 4.67 20.81 -0.09
C TRP A 115 3.87 20.03 0.95
N GLY A 116 4.10 20.28 2.25
CA GLY A 116 3.43 19.54 3.32
C GLY A 116 3.72 18.05 3.29
N LEU A 117 5.00 17.67 3.14
CA LEU A 117 5.47 16.28 3.07
C LEU A 117 5.93 15.79 4.45
N ASP A 118 5.11 16.03 5.48
CA ASP A 118 5.44 15.72 6.88
C ASP A 118 5.13 14.26 7.25
N ASP A 119 4.55 13.48 6.34
CA ASP A 119 4.26 12.07 6.57
C ASP A 119 5.57 11.30 6.83
N PRO A 120 5.69 10.55 7.94
CA PRO A 120 6.89 9.75 8.25
C PRO A 120 7.27 8.74 7.17
N LEU A 121 6.30 8.34 6.33
CA LEU A 121 6.53 7.41 5.23
C LEU A 121 7.09 8.09 3.98
N ALA A 122 7.01 9.42 3.85
CA ALA A 122 7.43 10.14 2.63
C ALA A 122 8.91 9.90 2.28
N GLU A 123 9.79 10.06 3.24
CA GLU A 123 11.24 9.90 3.06
C GLU A 123 11.64 8.45 2.77
N PRO A 124 11.23 7.43 3.56
CA PRO A 124 11.51 6.04 3.25
C PRO A 124 10.93 5.60 1.90
N MET A 125 9.69 5.97 1.58
CA MET A 125 9.03 5.58 0.34
C MET A 125 9.77 6.14 -0.89
N LEU A 126 10.19 7.40 -0.83
CA LEU A 126 10.97 8.03 -1.89
C LEU A 126 12.33 7.34 -2.05
N GLY A 127 13.01 7.03 -0.95
CA GLY A 127 14.28 6.31 -0.96
C GLY A 127 14.15 4.93 -1.60
N TRP A 128 13.16 4.14 -1.19
CA TRP A 128 12.90 2.81 -1.79
C TRP A 128 12.56 2.90 -3.28
N ALA A 129 11.75 3.87 -3.69
CA ALA A 129 11.42 4.07 -5.09
C ALA A 129 12.64 4.46 -5.92
N ALA A 130 13.50 5.34 -5.38
CA ALA A 130 14.76 5.74 -6.01
C ALA A 130 15.70 4.52 -6.18
N ARG A 131 15.79 3.66 -5.18
CA ARG A 131 16.62 2.44 -5.25
C ARG A 131 16.10 1.44 -6.28
N LEU A 132 14.79 1.33 -6.43
CA LEU A 132 14.15 0.33 -7.29
C LEU A 132 13.74 0.87 -8.67
N HIS A 133 14.12 2.10 -9.02
CA HIS A 133 13.66 2.75 -10.26
C HIS A 133 14.09 1.99 -11.54
N GLU A 134 15.18 1.23 -11.50
CA GLU A 134 15.74 0.48 -12.63
C GLU A 134 15.43 -1.03 -12.61
N VAL A 135 14.65 -1.56 -11.65
CA VAL A 135 14.35 -3.02 -11.58
C VAL A 135 13.75 -3.58 -12.87
N GLY A 136 13.09 -2.76 -13.65
CA GLY A 136 12.50 -3.17 -14.93
C GLY A 136 13.51 -3.31 -16.09
N LEU A 137 14.76 -2.85 -15.94
CA LEU A 137 15.80 -3.01 -16.96
C LEU A 137 16.13 -4.49 -17.22
N ASP A 138 15.99 -5.33 -16.21
CA ASP A 138 16.20 -6.78 -16.30
C ASP A 138 15.19 -7.47 -17.26
N ILE A 139 14.06 -6.80 -17.52
CA ILE A 139 13.07 -7.28 -18.50
C ILE A 139 13.36 -6.67 -19.88
N ALA A 140 13.42 -5.34 -19.98
CA ALA A 140 13.72 -4.64 -21.23
C ALA A 140 14.08 -3.17 -20.99
N HIS A 141 14.99 -2.62 -21.82
CA HIS A 141 15.30 -1.19 -21.80
C HIS A 141 14.12 -0.31 -22.24
N SER A 142 13.29 -0.80 -23.18
CA SER A 142 12.12 -0.06 -23.63
C SER A 142 11.06 -0.08 -22.53
N GLN A 143 10.65 1.11 -22.08
CA GLN A 143 9.60 1.28 -21.05
C GLN A 143 9.90 0.56 -19.72
N TYR A 144 11.17 0.44 -19.34
CA TYR A 144 11.58 -0.25 -18.11
C TYR A 144 10.86 0.26 -16.86
N GLN A 145 10.48 1.54 -16.81
CA GLN A 145 9.68 2.08 -15.70
C GLN A 145 8.32 1.38 -15.55
N ARG A 146 7.69 0.96 -16.66
CA ARG A 146 6.43 0.20 -16.62
C ARG A 146 6.65 -1.24 -16.20
N HIS A 147 7.74 -1.84 -16.67
CA HIS A 147 8.12 -3.19 -16.23
C HIS A 147 8.44 -3.20 -14.74
N GLY A 148 9.17 -2.19 -14.25
CA GLY A 148 9.45 -2.01 -12.83
C GLY A 148 8.17 -1.84 -12.00
N ALA A 149 7.24 -0.99 -12.44
CA ALA A 149 5.96 -0.82 -11.77
C ALA A 149 5.17 -2.14 -11.70
N TYR A 150 5.10 -2.88 -12.79
CA TYR A 150 4.43 -4.18 -12.83
C TYR A 150 5.06 -5.19 -11.86
N LEU A 151 6.40 -5.30 -11.88
CA LEU A 151 7.13 -6.17 -10.96
C LEU A 151 6.82 -5.82 -9.50
N LEU A 152 6.93 -4.55 -9.15
CA LEU A 152 6.69 -4.09 -7.78
C LEU A 152 5.24 -4.26 -7.34
N GLN A 153 4.28 -4.11 -8.24
CA GLN A 153 2.87 -4.29 -7.95
C GLN A 153 2.48 -5.75 -7.66
N HIS A 154 3.19 -6.71 -8.29
CA HIS A 154 2.82 -8.13 -8.25
C HIS A 154 3.83 -9.03 -7.53
N ALA A 155 4.97 -8.49 -7.09
CA ALA A 155 5.95 -9.25 -6.32
C ALA A 155 5.50 -9.42 -4.87
N ASP A 156 5.93 -10.51 -4.25
CA ASP A 156 5.86 -10.63 -2.79
C ASP A 156 6.89 -9.69 -2.16
N LEU A 157 6.43 -8.63 -1.51
CA LEU A 157 7.24 -7.65 -0.80
C LEU A 157 6.91 -7.67 0.70
N PRO A 158 7.51 -8.59 1.47
CA PRO A 158 7.31 -8.66 2.91
C PRO A 158 7.55 -7.31 3.60
N GLY A 159 6.63 -6.92 4.48
CA GLY A 159 6.67 -5.65 5.18
C GLY A 159 5.91 -4.50 4.50
N PHE A 160 5.61 -4.62 3.19
CA PHE A 160 4.79 -3.62 2.49
C PHE A 160 3.31 -4.00 2.54
N PRO A 161 2.45 -3.20 3.19
CA PRO A 161 1.01 -3.30 2.99
C PRO A 161 0.66 -3.03 1.52
N SER A 162 -0.44 -3.59 1.04
CA SER A 162 -0.85 -3.51 -0.38
C SER A 162 -0.90 -2.07 -0.91
N HIS A 163 -1.40 -1.12 -0.10
CA HIS A 163 -1.46 0.29 -0.51
C HIS A 163 -0.08 0.96 -0.62
N GLU A 164 0.88 0.61 0.26
CA GLU A 164 2.26 1.10 0.17
C GLU A 164 2.97 0.49 -1.05
N GLN A 165 2.75 -0.79 -1.31
CA GLN A 165 3.28 -1.48 -2.49
C GLN A 165 2.76 -0.87 -3.80
N GLN A 166 1.46 -0.55 -3.87
CA GLN A 166 0.86 0.16 -5.00
C GLN A 166 1.47 1.55 -5.19
N LEU A 167 1.69 2.29 -4.09
CA LEU A 167 2.34 3.58 -4.14
C LEU A 167 3.77 3.48 -4.66
N LEU A 168 4.57 2.54 -4.13
CA LEU A 168 5.94 2.28 -4.59
C LEU A 168 5.97 1.99 -6.09
N ALA A 169 5.07 1.11 -6.57
CA ALA A 169 4.93 0.80 -7.98
C ALA A 169 4.53 2.02 -8.82
N ALA A 170 3.63 2.87 -8.32
CA ALA A 170 3.21 4.09 -9.01
C ALA A 170 4.36 5.11 -9.14
N ILE A 171 5.15 5.31 -8.08
CA ILE A 171 6.31 6.21 -8.10
C ILE A 171 7.33 5.70 -9.14
N VAL A 172 7.67 4.41 -9.09
CA VAL A 172 8.60 3.81 -10.06
C VAL A 172 8.05 3.85 -11.49
N GLY A 173 6.75 3.64 -11.68
CA GLY A 173 6.11 3.75 -13.00
C GLY A 173 6.10 5.17 -13.56
N GLY A 174 6.05 6.17 -12.68
CA GLY A 174 5.94 7.58 -13.03
C GLY A 174 7.25 8.35 -13.17
N HIS A 175 8.40 7.78 -12.79
CA HIS A 175 9.69 8.49 -12.77
C HIS A 175 10.23 8.88 -14.15
N ARG A 176 9.61 8.45 -15.24
CA ARG A 176 10.03 8.74 -16.59
C ARG A 176 8.86 8.97 -17.54
N ARG A 177 8.95 9.98 -18.40
CA ARG A 177 7.94 10.37 -19.40
C ARG A 177 6.70 11.06 -18.79
N LYS A 178 5.55 10.99 -19.49
CA LYS A 178 4.31 11.62 -19.03
C LYS A 178 3.75 10.93 -17.78
N LEU A 179 3.57 11.69 -16.73
CA LEU A 179 2.83 11.28 -15.55
C LEU A 179 1.34 11.16 -15.91
N LEU A 180 0.76 9.99 -15.73
CA LEU A 180 -0.68 9.77 -15.86
C LEU A 180 -1.33 10.05 -14.50
N LEU A 181 -1.64 11.31 -14.22
CA LEU A 181 -2.24 11.72 -12.94
C LEU A 181 -3.53 10.98 -12.62
N THR A 182 -4.34 10.65 -13.64
CA THR A 182 -5.59 9.91 -13.49
C THR A 182 -5.41 8.49 -12.95
N ALA A 183 -4.25 7.87 -13.14
CA ALA A 183 -3.95 6.55 -12.57
C ALA A 183 -3.60 6.63 -11.08
N LEU A 184 -3.46 7.82 -10.52
CA LEU A 184 -3.05 8.11 -9.16
C LEU A 184 -4.18 8.66 -8.30
N ASP A 185 -5.34 8.99 -8.90
CA ASP A 185 -6.49 9.57 -8.19
C ASP A 185 -7.04 8.65 -7.10
N ASP A 186 -6.88 7.32 -7.27
CA ASP A 186 -7.28 6.30 -6.30
C ASP A 186 -6.18 5.98 -5.25
N LEU A 187 -4.95 6.47 -5.45
CA LEU A 187 -3.81 6.25 -4.56
C LEU A 187 -3.69 7.45 -3.60
N MET A 188 -4.20 7.35 -2.44
CA MET A 188 -4.24 8.38 -1.39
C MET A 188 -2.96 8.43 -0.55
N PRO A 189 -2.58 9.51 0.08
CA PRO A 189 -3.03 10.91 0.23
C PRO A 189 -2.28 11.91 -0.71
N PRO A 190 -2.61 13.24 -0.69
CA PRO A 190 -2.05 14.24 -1.64
C PRO A 190 -0.52 14.37 -1.67
N TRP A 191 0.17 14.12 -0.57
CA TRP A 191 1.64 14.19 -0.52
C TRP A 191 2.32 13.16 -1.43
N HIS A 192 1.70 12.01 -1.68
CA HIS A 192 2.22 10.97 -2.56
C HIS A 192 2.38 11.47 -4.00
N LEU A 193 1.44 12.28 -4.48
CA LEU A 193 1.50 12.90 -5.81
C LEU A 193 2.67 13.86 -5.93
N LYS A 194 2.92 14.66 -4.88
CA LYS A 194 4.05 15.59 -4.83
C LYS A 194 5.39 14.86 -4.79
N ALA A 195 5.49 13.76 -4.06
CA ALA A 195 6.70 12.95 -4.00
C ALA A 195 7.09 12.36 -5.37
N LEU A 196 6.12 12.07 -6.24
CA LEU A 196 6.39 11.60 -7.60
C LEU A 196 7.21 12.60 -8.42
N TYR A 197 6.97 13.90 -8.24
CA TYR A 197 7.72 14.95 -8.96
C TYR A 197 9.19 15.00 -8.56
N LEU A 198 9.55 14.52 -7.36
CA LEU A 198 10.94 14.50 -6.90
C LEU A 198 11.82 13.50 -7.65
N ILE A 199 11.22 12.46 -8.23
CA ILE A 199 11.94 11.44 -9.00
C ILE A 199 11.90 11.75 -10.50
N VAL A 200 10.89 12.49 -10.95
CA VAL A 200 10.70 12.84 -12.37
C VAL A 200 11.58 14.01 -12.79
N LEU A 201 12.02 14.84 -11.87
CA LEU A 201 12.95 15.96 -12.10
C LEU A 201 14.40 15.48 -12.22
#